data_8bc02fc4a824645178f52d6d28f9b7a2
#
_entry.id   8bc02fc4a824645178f52d6d28f9b7a2
#
_cell.length_a   1.000
_cell.length_b   1.000
_cell.length_c   1.000
_cell.angle_alpha   90.00
_cell.angle_beta   90.00
_cell.angle_gamma   90.00
#
_symmetry.space_group_name_H-M   'P 1'
#
loop_
_entity.id
_entity.type
_entity.pdbx_description
1 polymer ?
#
loop_
_entity_poly.entity_id
_entity_poly.type
_entity_poly.pdbx_seq_one_letter_code
_entity_poly.pdbx_strand_id
1 'polypeptide(L)'
;HKLEPPRTRCSYKPNRAVIYQSNVARKTKMNEPKRIAVRDWRWDLRVAAAFLTRLPIRLPEGYRPSDLGGAARMFPVVGLGIGLAAGLIFAAGLHYGLGPLLAAIAAVAAQVAITGALHEDGLGDLADGFGGGATPEKKLEIMRDSRIGTYALVTVVLMLAGRIAALEQLDDTFEALGALLAAGAASRAAMVWLMHSLEPVR
;
A
#
# COMPACT_ATOMS: atom_id res chain seq x y z
N HIS A 1 37.62 17.35 52.39
CA HIS A 1 38.38 17.74 51.18
C HIS A 1 38.75 16.44 50.38
N LYS A 2 37.94 16.09 49.36
CA LYS A 2 38.31 15.08 48.38
C LYS A 2 38.74 15.83 47.11
N LEU A 3 40.01 15.71 46.80
CA LEU A 3 40.60 16.21 45.55
C LEU A 3 40.16 15.29 44.40
N GLU A 4 39.42 15.83 43.42
CA GLU A 4 39.17 15.13 42.13
C GLU A 4 40.45 15.19 41.26
N PRO A 5 40.82 14.10 40.59
CA PRO A 5 41.94 14.10 39.67
C PRO A 5 41.61 14.87 38.36
N PRO A 6 42.61 15.52 37.72
CA PRO A 6 42.38 16.30 36.51
C PRO A 6 41.98 15.40 35.33
N ARG A 7 40.88 15.76 34.68
CA ARG A 7 40.43 15.13 33.40
C ARG A 7 41.38 15.58 32.28
N THR A 8 42.32 14.75 31.94
CA THR A 8 43.14 14.93 30.73
C THR A 8 42.24 14.65 29.50
N ARG A 9 41.80 15.72 28.82
CA ARG A 9 41.19 15.66 27.50
C ARG A 9 42.24 15.25 26.49
N CYS A 10 42.30 13.97 26.15
CA CYS A 10 43.12 13.51 25.03
C CYS A 10 42.48 14.04 23.74
N SER A 11 43.01 15.14 23.19
CA SER A 11 42.62 15.73 21.93
C SER A 11 43.20 14.92 20.78
N TYR A 12 42.51 13.80 20.42
CA TYR A 12 42.87 13.08 19.22
C TYR A 12 42.42 13.90 18.00
N LYS A 13 43.38 14.52 17.31
CA LYS A 13 43.17 15.12 15.98
C LYS A 13 43.41 14.05 14.93
N PRO A 14 42.36 13.56 14.26
CA PRO A 14 42.54 12.56 13.20
C PRO A 14 43.41 13.14 12.08
N ASN A 15 44.34 12.32 11.58
CA ASN A 15 45.25 12.70 10.49
C ASN A 15 44.44 13.09 9.23
N ARG A 16 44.79 14.21 8.60
CA ARG A 16 44.15 14.69 7.36
C ARG A 16 44.04 13.64 6.26
N ALA A 17 45.00 12.71 6.17
CA ALA A 17 44.99 11.59 5.24
C ALA A 17 43.86 10.60 5.51
N VAL A 18 43.56 10.32 6.79
CA VAL A 18 42.46 9.41 7.19
C VAL A 18 41.10 10.03 6.88
N ILE A 19 40.93 11.34 7.09
CA ILE A 19 39.71 12.07 6.73
C ILE A 19 39.54 12.12 5.22
N TYR A 20 40.60 12.33 4.46
CA TYR A 20 40.52 12.34 2.99
C TYR A 20 40.15 10.98 2.44
N GLN A 21 40.77 9.89 2.91
CA GLN A 21 40.44 8.53 2.49
C GLN A 21 39.02 8.12 2.87
N SER A 22 38.53 8.51 4.05
CA SER A 22 37.14 8.23 4.45
C SER A 22 36.13 9.00 3.59
N ASN A 23 36.45 10.25 3.20
CA ASN A 23 35.60 11.06 2.32
C ASN A 23 35.61 10.54 0.86
N VAL A 24 36.78 10.09 0.36
CA VAL A 24 36.88 9.44 -0.96
C VAL A 24 36.09 8.13 -0.97
N ALA A 25 36.26 7.26 0.03
CA ALA A 25 35.51 6.03 0.15
C ALA A 25 33.99 6.26 0.27
N ARG A 26 33.56 7.32 0.97
CA ARG A 26 32.16 7.73 1.04
C ARG A 26 31.62 8.23 -0.30
N LYS A 27 32.38 9.03 -1.05
CA LYS A 27 32.03 9.49 -2.40
C LYS A 27 31.99 8.35 -3.41
N THR A 28 32.91 7.38 -3.32
CA THR A 28 32.93 6.21 -4.21
C THR A 28 31.71 5.30 -3.95
N LYS A 29 31.32 5.12 -2.67
CA LYS A 29 30.09 4.39 -2.31
C LYS A 29 28.80 5.10 -2.73
N MET A 30 28.82 6.44 -2.83
CA MET A 30 27.66 7.23 -3.32
C MET A 30 27.55 7.24 -4.86
N ASN A 31 28.65 6.98 -5.56
CA ASN A 31 28.72 6.98 -7.04
C ASN A 31 28.71 5.57 -7.64
N GLU A 32 28.56 4.52 -6.85
CA GLU A 32 28.23 3.23 -7.47
C GLU A 32 26.86 3.39 -8.16
N PRO A 33 26.80 3.19 -9.51
CA PRO A 33 25.52 3.17 -10.19
C PRO A 33 24.70 2.12 -9.45
N LYS A 34 23.54 2.52 -8.88
CA LYS A 34 22.56 1.57 -8.38
C LYS A 34 22.36 0.58 -9.51
N ARG A 35 23.01 -0.59 -9.44
CA ARG A 35 22.67 -1.69 -10.33
C ARG A 35 21.19 -1.90 -10.10
N ILE A 36 20.39 -1.43 -11.05
CA ILE A 36 19.02 -1.90 -11.22
C ILE A 36 19.26 -3.36 -11.62
N ALA A 37 19.48 -4.22 -10.62
CA ALA A 37 19.38 -5.65 -10.84
C ALA A 37 18.02 -5.80 -11.51
N VAL A 38 18.00 -6.42 -12.69
CA VAL A 38 16.75 -6.79 -13.36
C VAL A 38 16.05 -7.68 -12.34
N ARG A 39 15.20 -7.03 -11.54
CA ARG A 39 14.52 -7.67 -10.43
C ARG A 39 13.58 -8.68 -11.06
N ASP A 40 13.68 -9.91 -10.64
CA ASP A 40 12.80 -10.98 -11.11
C ASP A 40 11.35 -10.53 -10.83
N TRP A 41 10.52 -10.50 -11.87
CA TRP A 41 9.10 -10.14 -11.78
C TRP A 41 8.35 -10.96 -10.71
N ARG A 42 8.79 -12.21 -10.47
CA ARG A 42 8.26 -13.09 -9.42
C ARG A 42 8.55 -12.56 -8.02
N TRP A 43 9.69 -11.96 -7.84
CA TRP A 43 10.07 -11.32 -6.57
C TRP A 43 9.19 -10.09 -6.32
N ASP A 44 9.03 -9.23 -7.33
CA ASP A 44 8.18 -8.04 -7.23
C ASP A 44 6.71 -8.42 -7.03
N LEU A 45 6.22 -9.47 -7.70
CA LEU A 45 4.86 -9.97 -7.51
C LEU A 45 4.62 -10.45 -6.07
N ARG A 46 5.58 -11.18 -5.46
CA ARG A 46 5.47 -11.61 -4.06
C ARG A 46 5.41 -10.43 -3.10
N VAL A 47 6.25 -9.42 -3.30
CA VAL A 47 6.26 -8.21 -2.47
C VAL A 47 4.95 -7.43 -2.63
N ALA A 48 4.49 -7.22 -3.87
CA ALA A 48 3.22 -6.55 -4.16
C ALA A 48 2.02 -7.28 -3.54
N ALA A 49 1.98 -8.61 -3.69
CA ALA A 49 0.89 -9.43 -3.15
C ALA A 49 0.91 -9.46 -1.60
N ALA A 50 2.09 -9.56 -0.98
CA ALA A 50 2.22 -9.49 0.48
C ALA A 50 1.80 -8.12 1.03
N PHE A 51 2.00 -7.04 0.27
CA PHE A 51 1.60 -5.69 0.67
C PHE A 51 0.09 -5.44 0.48
N LEU A 52 -0.47 -5.85 -0.67
CA LEU A 52 -1.86 -5.55 -1.04
C LEU A 52 -2.88 -6.55 -0.51
N THR A 53 -2.44 -7.66 0.08
CA THR A 53 -3.34 -8.72 0.56
C THR A 53 -2.96 -9.22 1.94
N ARG A 54 -3.92 -9.84 2.63
CA ARG A 54 -3.72 -10.57 3.88
C ARG A 54 -3.34 -12.04 3.68
N LEU A 55 -3.05 -12.43 2.45
CA LEU A 55 -2.61 -13.79 2.17
C LEU A 55 -1.25 -14.07 2.86
N PRO A 56 -1.03 -15.28 3.38
CA PRO A 56 0.18 -15.64 4.11
C PRO A 56 1.37 -15.84 3.15
N ILE A 57 1.73 -14.79 2.41
CA ILE A 57 2.83 -14.79 1.46
C ILE A 57 4.12 -14.46 2.19
N ARG A 58 5.08 -15.40 2.16
CA ARG A 58 6.41 -15.14 2.71
C ARG A 58 7.16 -14.13 1.84
N LEU A 59 7.60 -13.04 2.47
CA LEU A 59 8.46 -12.06 1.80
C LEU A 59 9.78 -12.73 1.36
N PRO A 60 10.33 -12.34 0.19
CA PRO A 60 11.59 -12.87 -0.28
C PRO A 60 12.75 -12.51 0.67
N GLU A 61 13.77 -13.36 0.74
CA GLU A 61 14.98 -13.05 1.50
C GLU A 61 15.64 -11.76 1.02
N GLY A 62 16.08 -10.94 1.96
CA GLY A 62 16.70 -9.64 1.66
C GLY A 62 15.73 -8.51 1.32
N TYR A 63 14.42 -8.70 1.49
CA TYR A 63 13.42 -7.62 1.32
C TYR A 63 13.74 -6.41 2.23
N ARG A 64 13.60 -5.22 1.66
CA ARG A 64 13.69 -3.93 2.37
C ARG A 64 12.44 -3.10 2.06
N PRO A 65 11.94 -2.27 3.00
CA PRO A 65 10.79 -1.39 2.74
C PRO A 65 10.94 -0.49 1.49
N SER A 66 12.18 -0.06 1.18
CA SER A 66 12.50 0.72 -0.04
C SER A 66 12.23 -0.05 -1.34
N ASP A 67 12.10 -1.36 -1.27
CA ASP A 67 11.89 -2.23 -2.44
C ASP A 67 10.45 -2.20 -2.94
N LEU A 68 9.52 -1.73 -2.10
CA LEU A 68 8.10 -1.63 -2.44
C LEU A 68 7.87 -0.73 -3.67
N GLY A 69 8.61 0.37 -3.79
CA GLY A 69 8.50 1.27 -4.95
C GLY A 69 8.78 0.56 -6.27
N GLY A 70 9.80 -0.31 -6.32
CA GLY A 70 10.09 -1.12 -7.51
C GLY A 70 9.05 -2.22 -7.77
N ALA A 71 8.50 -2.81 -6.70
CA ALA A 71 7.47 -3.84 -6.79
C ALA A 71 6.09 -3.27 -7.17
N ALA A 72 5.87 -1.96 -7.04
CA ALA A 72 4.59 -1.30 -7.35
C ALA A 72 4.13 -1.54 -8.80
N ARG A 73 5.06 -1.77 -9.75
CA ARG A 73 4.71 -2.17 -11.13
C ARG A 73 3.83 -3.42 -11.20
N MET A 74 3.85 -4.28 -10.17
CA MET A 74 3.02 -5.49 -10.09
C MET A 74 1.67 -5.27 -9.38
N PHE A 75 1.40 -4.07 -8.87
CA PHE A 75 0.13 -3.76 -8.21
C PHE A 75 -1.09 -4.01 -9.11
N PRO A 76 -1.09 -3.61 -10.41
CA PRO A 76 -2.21 -3.93 -11.31
C PRO A 76 -2.42 -5.44 -11.50
N VAL A 77 -1.33 -6.22 -11.54
CA VAL A 77 -1.41 -7.69 -11.67
C VAL A 77 -2.05 -8.32 -10.43
N VAL A 78 -1.66 -7.87 -9.24
CA VAL A 78 -2.31 -8.29 -7.99
C VAL A 78 -3.78 -7.85 -7.98
N GLY A 79 -4.08 -6.65 -8.48
CA GLY A 79 -5.44 -6.15 -8.64
C GLY A 79 -6.30 -7.03 -9.53
N LEU A 80 -5.77 -7.53 -10.65
CA LEU A 80 -6.43 -8.54 -11.49
C LEU A 80 -6.75 -9.80 -10.70
N GLY A 81 -5.80 -10.30 -9.90
CA GLY A 81 -6.02 -11.49 -9.07
C GLY A 81 -7.13 -11.31 -8.03
N ILE A 82 -7.19 -10.14 -7.39
CA ILE A 82 -8.26 -9.80 -6.43
C ILE A 82 -9.60 -9.67 -7.16
N GLY A 83 -9.64 -9.02 -8.33
CA GLY A 83 -10.84 -8.90 -9.16
C GLY A 83 -11.35 -10.26 -9.65
N LEU A 84 -10.43 -11.14 -10.06
CA LEU A 84 -10.77 -12.52 -10.46
C LEU A 84 -11.40 -13.30 -9.30
N ALA A 85 -10.80 -13.26 -8.11
CA ALA A 85 -11.34 -13.96 -6.96
C ALA A 85 -12.76 -13.47 -6.61
N ALA A 86 -13.00 -12.16 -6.63
CA ALA A 86 -14.31 -11.57 -6.40
C ALA A 86 -15.33 -11.96 -7.49
N GLY A 87 -14.91 -11.94 -8.76
CA GLY A 87 -15.76 -12.31 -9.89
C GLY A 87 -16.15 -13.79 -9.83
N LEU A 88 -15.23 -14.66 -9.45
CA LEU A 88 -15.54 -16.09 -9.25
C LEU A 88 -16.52 -16.32 -8.10
N ILE A 89 -16.41 -15.53 -7.00
CA ILE A 89 -17.34 -15.60 -5.89
C ILE A 89 -18.72 -15.09 -6.30
N PHE A 90 -18.80 -14.00 -7.08
CA PHE A 90 -20.06 -13.51 -7.63
C PHE A 90 -20.72 -14.56 -8.52
N ALA A 91 -19.98 -15.12 -9.48
CA ALA A 91 -20.46 -16.17 -10.38
C ALA A 91 -20.94 -17.41 -9.62
N ALA A 92 -20.16 -17.85 -8.63
CA ALA A 92 -20.55 -18.97 -7.78
C ALA A 92 -21.84 -18.68 -6.99
N GLY A 93 -21.96 -17.47 -6.43
CA GLY A 93 -23.18 -17.03 -5.75
C GLY A 93 -24.43 -17.17 -6.64
N LEU A 94 -24.36 -16.65 -7.86
CA LEU A 94 -25.46 -16.78 -8.84
C LEU A 94 -25.71 -18.23 -9.22
N HIS A 95 -24.67 -19.00 -9.46
CA HIS A 95 -24.78 -20.42 -9.82
C HIS A 95 -25.49 -21.27 -8.73
N TYR A 96 -25.21 -20.97 -7.46
CA TYR A 96 -25.86 -21.66 -6.33
C TYR A 96 -27.20 -21.04 -5.90
N GLY A 97 -27.76 -20.13 -6.70
CA GLY A 97 -29.10 -19.57 -6.50
C GLY A 97 -29.15 -18.40 -5.49
N LEU A 98 -28.05 -17.83 -5.12
CA LEU A 98 -28.06 -16.53 -4.44
C LEU A 98 -28.53 -15.46 -5.43
N GLY A 99 -29.48 -14.62 -5.01
CA GLY A 99 -29.86 -13.46 -5.84
C GLY A 99 -28.68 -12.51 -6.08
N PRO A 100 -28.74 -11.63 -7.12
CA PRO A 100 -27.64 -10.73 -7.50
C PRO A 100 -27.11 -9.88 -6.33
N LEU A 101 -28.00 -9.38 -5.49
CA LEU A 101 -27.62 -8.59 -4.31
C LEU A 101 -26.71 -9.38 -3.33
N LEU A 102 -27.10 -10.61 -2.99
CA LEU A 102 -26.28 -11.40 -2.05
C LEU A 102 -24.98 -11.85 -2.68
N ALA A 103 -24.97 -12.17 -3.98
CA ALA A 103 -23.75 -12.47 -4.73
C ALA A 103 -22.82 -11.25 -4.77
N ALA A 104 -23.34 -10.04 -4.99
CA ALA A 104 -22.58 -8.80 -4.96
C ALA A 104 -21.99 -8.50 -3.58
N ILE A 105 -22.78 -8.67 -2.53
CA ILE A 105 -22.30 -8.53 -1.14
C ILE A 105 -21.14 -9.51 -0.86
N ALA A 106 -21.30 -10.78 -1.25
CA ALA A 106 -20.26 -11.79 -1.06
C ALA A 106 -18.97 -11.46 -1.81
N ALA A 107 -19.08 -11.00 -3.06
CA ALA A 107 -17.94 -10.60 -3.87
C ALA A 107 -17.19 -9.38 -3.29
N VAL A 108 -17.91 -8.34 -2.86
CA VAL A 108 -17.34 -7.15 -2.23
C VAL A 108 -16.71 -7.50 -0.88
N ALA A 109 -17.40 -8.29 -0.06
CA ALA A 109 -16.86 -8.77 1.23
C ALA A 109 -15.57 -9.58 1.04
N ALA A 110 -15.48 -10.41 0.02
CA ALA A 110 -14.28 -11.16 -0.31
C ALA A 110 -13.11 -10.23 -0.70
N GLN A 111 -13.35 -9.17 -1.48
CA GLN A 111 -12.31 -8.19 -1.80
C GLN A 111 -11.78 -7.51 -0.54
N VAL A 112 -12.68 -7.06 0.34
CA VAL A 112 -12.32 -6.43 1.62
C VAL A 112 -11.53 -7.41 2.50
N ALA A 113 -11.95 -8.67 2.59
CA ALA A 113 -11.27 -9.69 3.37
C ALA A 113 -9.86 -10.00 2.81
N ILE A 114 -9.73 -10.17 1.48
CA ILE A 114 -8.45 -10.46 0.81
C ILE A 114 -7.47 -9.30 1.03
N THR A 115 -7.92 -8.05 0.92
CA THR A 115 -7.05 -6.87 1.12
C THR A 115 -6.88 -6.49 2.59
N GLY A 116 -7.69 -7.06 3.49
CA GLY A 116 -7.72 -6.70 4.90
C GLY A 116 -8.18 -5.25 5.13
N ALA A 117 -9.12 -4.79 4.32
CA ALA A 117 -9.67 -3.44 4.33
C ALA A 117 -8.65 -2.30 4.11
N LEU A 118 -7.47 -2.61 3.56
CA LEU A 118 -6.38 -1.64 3.37
C LEU A 118 -6.82 -0.35 2.65
N HIS A 119 -7.67 -0.51 1.64
CA HIS A 119 -8.13 0.64 0.82
C HIS A 119 -9.29 1.37 1.47
N GLU A 120 -10.15 0.64 2.13
CA GLU A 120 -11.28 1.16 2.90
C GLU A 120 -10.78 1.99 4.10
N ASP A 121 -9.77 1.50 4.79
CA ASP A 121 -9.07 2.19 5.89
C ASP A 121 -8.45 3.51 5.41
N GLY A 122 -7.66 3.47 4.35
CA GLY A 122 -7.07 4.67 3.76
C GLY A 122 -8.09 5.69 3.25
N LEU A 123 -9.24 5.23 2.72
CA LEU A 123 -10.34 6.11 2.33
C LEU A 123 -11.00 6.75 3.55
N GLY A 124 -11.18 5.99 4.62
CA GLY A 124 -11.70 6.47 5.90
C GLY A 124 -10.81 7.55 6.50
N ASP A 125 -9.50 7.26 6.61
CA ASP A 125 -8.50 8.23 7.10
C ASP A 125 -8.53 9.53 6.31
N LEU A 126 -8.62 9.42 4.97
CA LEU A 126 -8.71 10.58 4.10
C LEU A 126 -9.98 11.39 4.38
N ALA A 127 -11.13 10.71 4.50
CA ALA A 127 -12.41 11.35 4.75
C ALA A 127 -12.43 12.09 6.10
N ASP A 128 -11.93 11.46 7.16
CA ASP A 128 -11.83 12.09 8.48
C ASP A 128 -10.82 13.25 8.48
N GLY A 129 -9.67 13.07 7.84
CA GLY A 129 -8.66 14.12 7.74
C GLY A 129 -9.16 15.36 7.02
N PHE A 130 -9.86 15.19 5.89
CA PHE A 130 -10.41 16.32 5.12
C PHE A 130 -11.69 16.89 5.71
N GLY A 131 -12.54 16.08 6.31
CA GLY A 131 -13.77 16.53 6.96
C GLY A 131 -13.55 17.22 8.30
N GLY A 132 -12.54 16.77 9.08
CA GLY A 132 -12.28 17.29 10.43
C GLY A 132 -11.09 18.25 10.57
N GLY A 133 -10.18 18.28 9.59
CA GLY A 133 -8.94 19.07 9.66
C GLY A 133 -9.02 20.39 8.89
N ALA A 134 -8.83 21.53 9.57
CA ALA A 134 -8.77 22.84 8.92
C ALA A 134 -7.42 23.17 8.29
N THR A 135 -6.30 22.64 8.82
CA THR A 135 -4.94 22.85 8.31
C THR A 135 -4.32 21.54 7.85
N PRO A 136 -3.28 21.57 6.97
CA PRO A 136 -2.59 20.36 6.53
C PRO A 136 -2.05 19.53 7.71
N GLU A 137 -1.49 20.17 8.74
CA GLU A 137 -0.93 19.52 9.91
C GLU A 137 -2.03 18.79 10.70
N LYS A 138 -3.20 19.44 10.86
CA LYS A 138 -4.34 18.85 11.57
C LYS A 138 -4.96 17.70 10.80
N LYS A 139 -5.04 17.79 9.46
CA LYS A 139 -5.46 16.67 8.60
C LYS A 139 -4.55 15.45 8.79
N LEU A 140 -3.24 15.65 8.73
CA LEU A 140 -2.25 14.59 8.92
C LEU A 140 -2.26 14.01 10.35
N GLU A 141 -2.60 14.81 11.36
CA GLU A 141 -2.78 14.34 12.73
C GLU A 141 -4.00 13.41 12.84
N ILE A 142 -5.14 13.83 12.26
CA ILE A 142 -6.37 13.03 12.24
C ILE A 142 -6.16 11.70 11.50
N MET A 143 -5.51 11.71 10.33
CA MET A 143 -5.20 10.50 9.56
C MET A 143 -4.25 9.52 10.27
N ARG A 144 -3.64 9.91 11.39
CA ARG A 144 -2.80 9.02 12.23
C ARG A 144 -3.54 8.48 13.45
N ASP A 145 -4.71 9.02 13.73
CA ASP A 145 -5.54 8.55 14.84
C ASP A 145 -6.24 7.26 14.41
N SER A 146 -6.06 6.18 15.15
CA SER A 146 -6.67 4.89 14.87
C SER A 146 -8.18 4.82 15.17
N ARG A 147 -8.79 5.92 15.62
CA ARG A 147 -10.23 5.98 15.89
C ARG A 147 -10.97 6.35 14.61
N ILE A 148 -12.00 5.58 14.30
CA ILE A 148 -12.88 5.90 13.18
C ILE A 148 -13.77 7.09 13.54
N GLY A 149 -13.80 8.10 12.67
CA GLY A 149 -14.69 9.25 12.80
C GLY A 149 -15.97 9.08 11.98
N THR A 150 -16.85 10.04 12.10
CA THR A 150 -18.15 10.02 11.41
C THR A 150 -17.99 10.13 9.89
N TYR A 151 -17.05 10.95 9.42
CA TYR A 151 -16.81 11.10 7.98
C TYR A 151 -16.28 9.81 7.36
N ALA A 152 -15.34 9.13 8.03
CA ALA A 152 -14.84 7.81 7.61
C ALA A 152 -15.97 6.79 7.51
N LEU A 153 -16.77 6.67 8.59
CA LEU A 153 -17.88 5.71 8.65
C LEU A 153 -18.87 5.93 7.48
N VAL A 154 -19.35 7.16 7.31
CA VAL A 154 -20.32 7.48 6.26
C VAL A 154 -19.72 7.25 4.86
N THR A 155 -18.49 7.68 4.63
CA THR A 155 -17.82 7.54 3.32
C THR A 155 -17.61 6.07 2.96
N VAL A 156 -17.11 5.26 3.88
CA VAL A 156 -16.87 3.83 3.64
C VAL A 156 -18.19 3.08 3.42
N VAL A 157 -19.23 3.35 4.22
CA VAL A 157 -20.56 2.73 4.04
C VAL A 157 -21.15 3.08 2.68
N LEU A 158 -21.13 4.36 2.26
CA LEU A 158 -21.66 4.78 0.96
C LEU A 158 -20.86 4.18 -0.20
N MET A 159 -19.52 4.11 -0.08
CA MET A 159 -18.68 3.50 -1.11
C MET A 159 -18.95 2.01 -1.25
N LEU A 160 -19.04 1.26 -0.15
CA LEU A 160 -19.37 -0.17 -0.19
C LEU A 160 -20.78 -0.41 -0.75
N ALA A 161 -21.77 0.37 -0.30
CA ALA A 161 -23.13 0.28 -0.83
C ALA A 161 -23.18 0.57 -2.34
N GLY A 162 -22.46 1.61 -2.80
CA GLY A 162 -22.36 1.94 -4.22
C GLY A 162 -21.73 0.81 -5.05
N ARG A 163 -20.65 0.17 -4.54
CA ARG A 163 -20.02 -0.98 -5.21
C ARG A 163 -20.95 -2.17 -5.31
N ILE A 164 -21.69 -2.48 -4.24
CA ILE A 164 -22.67 -3.57 -4.22
C ILE A 164 -23.79 -3.26 -5.21
N ALA A 165 -24.37 -2.07 -5.18
CA ALA A 165 -25.46 -1.66 -6.07
C ALA A 165 -25.03 -1.68 -7.54
N ALA A 166 -23.80 -1.23 -7.85
CA ALA A 166 -23.28 -1.28 -9.21
C ALA A 166 -23.08 -2.71 -9.71
N LEU A 167 -22.62 -3.63 -8.85
CA LEU A 167 -22.40 -5.03 -9.22
C LEU A 167 -23.71 -5.80 -9.35
N GLU A 168 -24.71 -5.47 -8.51
CA GLU A 168 -26.06 -6.07 -8.57
C GLU A 168 -26.76 -5.83 -9.91
N GLN A 169 -26.48 -4.71 -10.59
CA GLN A 169 -27.08 -4.35 -11.87
C GLN A 169 -26.48 -5.10 -13.06
N LEU A 170 -25.42 -5.87 -12.87
CA LEU A 170 -24.81 -6.66 -13.94
C LEU A 170 -25.46 -8.03 -14.00
N ASP A 171 -26.30 -8.22 -15.01
CA ASP A 171 -27.05 -9.47 -15.21
C ASP A 171 -26.18 -10.59 -15.80
N ASP A 172 -25.11 -10.23 -16.54
CA ASP A 172 -24.19 -11.19 -17.14
C ASP A 172 -22.96 -11.42 -16.23
N THR A 173 -22.71 -12.68 -15.94
CA THR A 173 -21.55 -13.13 -15.16
C THR A 173 -20.23 -12.72 -15.81
N PHE A 174 -20.12 -12.73 -17.15
CA PHE A 174 -18.90 -12.33 -17.87
C PHE A 174 -18.69 -10.82 -17.80
N GLU A 175 -19.74 -10.03 -17.87
CA GLU A 175 -19.68 -8.58 -17.65
C GLU A 175 -19.20 -8.26 -16.24
N ALA A 176 -19.79 -8.90 -15.24
CA ALA A 176 -19.41 -8.72 -13.84
C ALA A 176 -17.94 -9.10 -13.59
N LEU A 177 -17.49 -10.23 -14.16
CA LEU A 177 -16.11 -10.66 -14.10
C LEU A 177 -15.18 -9.64 -14.78
N GLY A 178 -15.51 -9.21 -15.99
CA GLY A 178 -14.77 -8.19 -16.73
C GLY A 178 -14.65 -6.87 -15.98
N ALA A 179 -15.76 -6.38 -15.41
CA ALA A 179 -15.81 -5.18 -14.61
C ALA A 179 -14.93 -5.27 -13.36
N LEU A 180 -14.97 -6.39 -12.64
CA LEU A 180 -14.16 -6.61 -11.43
C LEU A 180 -12.67 -6.75 -11.74
N LEU A 181 -12.29 -7.41 -12.84
CA LEU A 181 -10.92 -7.48 -13.33
C LEU A 181 -10.40 -6.09 -13.69
N ALA A 182 -11.16 -5.34 -14.50
CA ALA A 182 -10.80 -4.01 -14.95
C ALA A 182 -10.68 -3.03 -13.77
N ALA A 183 -11.66 -3.01 -12.86
CA ALA A 183 -11.63 -2.17 -11.68
C ALA A 183 -10.46 -2.52 -10.75
N GLY A 184 -10.18 -3.82 -10.57
CA GLY A 184 -9.06 -4.31 -9.79
C GLY A 184 -7.72 -3.82 -10.32
N ALA A 185 -7.49 -3.94 -11.62
CA ALA A 185 -6.25 -3.49 -12.27
C ALA A 185 -6.14 -1.98 -12.32
N ALA A 186 -7.19 -1.28 -12.76
CA ALA A 186 -7.19 0.17 -12.96
C ALA A 186 -6.97 0.94 -11.66
N SER A 187 -7.64 0.53 -10.56
CA SER A 187 -7.46 1.17 -9.26
C SER A 187 -6.02 1.08 -8.75
N ARG A 188 -5.35 -0.06 -8.95
CA ARG A 188 -3.96 -0.26 -8.54
C ARG A 188 -2.98 0.42 -9.48
N ALA A 189 -3.30 0.53 -10.77
CA ALA A 189 -2.53 1.35 -11.71
C ALA A 189 -2.60 2.83 -11.34
N ALA A 190 -3.78 3.34 -10.96
CA ALA A 190 -3.96 4.71 -10.48
C ALA A 190 -3.13 4.99 -9.21
N MET A 191 -3.07 4.04 -8.26
CA MET A 191 -2.20 4.16 -7.10
C MET A 191 -0.73 4.31 -7.49
N VAL A 192 -0.24 3.47 -8.40
CA VAL A 192 1.15 3.54 -8.88
C VAL A 192 1.42 4.87 -9.57
N TRP A 193 0.49 5.36 -10.38
CA TRP A 193 0.59 6.66 -11.04
C TRP A 193 0.67 7.80 -10.02
N LEU A 194 -0.19 7.80 -8.99
CA LEU A 194 -0.14 8.80 -7.90
C LEU A 194 1.18 8.75 -7.13
N MET A 195 1.66 7.55 -6.80
CA MET A 195 2.95 7.37 -6.10
C MET A 195 4.16 7.90 -6.89
N HIS A 196 4.08 7.92 -8.24
CA HIS A 196 5.13 8.47 -9.10
C HIS A 196 4.97 9.97 -9.37
N SER A 197 3.73 10.48 -9.35
CA SER A 197 3.42 11.86 -9.74
C SER A 197 3.45 12.84 -8.57
N LEU A 198 3.30 12.34 -7.35
CA LEU A 198 3.21 13.17 -6.15
C LEU A 198 4.42 12.96 -5.26
N GLU A 199 4.93 14.05 -4.69
CA GLU A 199 5.96 13.99 -3.66
C GLU A 199 5.34 13.56 -2.32
N PRO A 200 6.03 12.67 -1.55
CA PRO A 200 5.56 12.30 -0.23
C PRO A 200 5.50 13.52 0.68
N VAL A 201 4.40 13.68 1.40
CA VAL A 201 4.23 14.77 2.38
C VAL A 201 5.07 14.55 3.65
N ARG A 202 5.68 13.37 3.78
CA ARG A 202 6.49 12.90 4.93
C ARG A 202 7.66 12.06 4.45
#